data_a8b226f8bc0d56f0969c0d14338f66bb
#
_entry.id   a8b226f8bc0d56f0969c0d14338f66bb
#
_cell.length_a   1.000
_cell.length_b   1.000
_cell.length_c   1.000
_cell.angle_alpha   90.00
_cell.angle_beta   90.00
_cell.angle_gamma   90.00
#
_symmetry.space_group_name_H-M   'P 1'
#
loop_
_entity.id
_entity.type
_entity.pdbx_description
1 polymer ?
#
loop_
_entity_poly.entity_id
_entity_poly.type
_entity_poly.pdbx_seq_one_letter_code
_entity_poly.pdbx_strand_id
1 'polypeptide(L)'
;MAKKKKRHTYTGILSKHRKGFGFVACDDIEDDVFIAAGSMHGAMNGDEVEIDLIPEYLWRDSPEAIITKVLHRNTTEVVGTFDKSKKFGFVIPESKKQKEDIFIRKKDFSGAKKGDKVVVQITRYPDQHNSAEGRIS
;
A
#
# COMPACT_ATOMS: atom_id res chain seq x y z
N MET A 1 -12.33 -30.89 5.35
CA MET A 1 -12.17 -30.78 4.80
C MET A 1 -11.83 -30.29 4.32
N ALA A 2 -11.75 -29.96 4.58
CA ALA A 2 -11.40 -29.43 4.02
C ALA A 2 -11.02 -29.07 3.51
N LYS A 3 -10.85 -29.07 3.48
CA LYS A 3 -10.34 -28.75 2.83
C LYS A 3 -10.16 -28.25 1.96
N LYS A 4 -10.42 -28.11 1.89
CA LYS A 4 -10.38 -27.64 0.95
C LYS A 4 -9.69 -26.77 0.68
N LYS A 5 -9.51 -26.89 0.63
CA LYS A 5 -8.68 -26.07 0.48
C LYS A 5 -8.63 -24.96 -0.46
N LYS A 6 -8.17 -24.11 -0.16
CA LYS A 6 -8.13 -22.93 -0.92
C LYS A 6 -6.98 -22.90 -1.88
N ARG A 7 -7.22 -23.38 -3.06
CA ARG A 7 -6.18 -23.51 -4.07
C ARG A 7 -5.85 -22.18 -4.74
N HIS A 8 -6.68 -21.16 -4.53
CA HIS A 8 -6.49 -19.86 -5.18
C HIS A 8 -5.86 -18.83 -4.26
N THR A 9 -5.61 -19.20 -3.01
CA THR A 9 -5.12 -18.28 -2.00
C THR A 9 -3.61 -18.45 -1.83
N TYR A 10 -2.88 -17.35 -1.93
CA TYR A 10 -1.43 -17.36 -1.84
C TYR A 10 -0.97 -16.18 -1.01
N THR A 11 0.26 -16.19 -0.59
CA THR A 11 0.86 -15.06 0.13
C THR A 11 2.13 -14.62 -0.57
N GLY A 12 2.43 -13.36 -0.46
CA GLY A 12 3.64 -12.83 -1.06
C GLY A 12 3.84 -11.36 -0.73
N ILE A 13 4.85 -10.77 -1.36
CA ILE A 13 5.24 -9.38 -1.11
C ILE A 13 4.78 -8.52 -2.28
N LEU A 14 4.15 -7.40 -1.96
CA LEU A 14 3.62 -6.48 -2.96
C LEU A 14 4.68 -5.47 -3.40
N SER A 15 4.83 -5.35 -4.72
CA SER A 15 5.56 -4.25 -5.33
C SER A 15 4.53 -3.36 -6.00
N LYS A 16 4.32 -2.17 -5.46
CA LYS A 16 3.26 -1.29 -5.92
C LYS A 16 3.81 -0.21 -6.83
N HIS A 17 3.18 -0.05 -7.99
CA HIS A 17 3.57 0.96 -8.97
C HIS A 17 2.93 2.29 -8.61
N ARG A 18 3.58 3.39 -9.05
CA ARG A 18 3.05 4.74 -8.78
C ARG A 18 1.64 4.94 -9.33
N LYS A 19 1.27 4.22 -10.37
CA LYS A 19 -0.07 4.34 -10.94
C LYS A 19 -1.14 3.60 -10.16
N GLY A 20 -0.74 2.91 -9.09
CA GLY A 20 -1.68 2.26 -8.19
C GLY A 20 -1.81 0.76 -8.36
N PHE A 21 -1.44 0.21 -9.51
CA PHE A 21 -1.42 -1.26 -9.69
C PHE A 21 -0.13 -1.81 -9.11
N GLY A 22 -0.03 -3.13 -9.05
CA GLY A 22 1.20 -3.74 -8.54
C GLY A 22 1.31 -5.20 -8.90
N PHE A 23 2.35 -5.81 -8.36
CA PHE A 23 2.61 -7.23 -8.55
C PHE A 23 2.96 -7.85 -7.22
N VAL A 24 2.53 -9.08 -7.03
CA VAL A 24 2.86 -9.83 -5.82
C VAL A 24 3.74 -11.01 -6.23
N ALA A 25 4.89 -11.13 -5.58
CA ALA A 25 5.80 -12.24 -5.80
C ALA A 25 5.50 -13.31 -4.76
N CYS A 26 5.07 -14.47 -5.22
CA CYS A 26 4.71 -15.60 -4.37
C CYS A 26 5.66 -16.74 -4.63
N ASP A 27 6.12 -17.42 -3.57
CA ASP A 27 7.03 -18.55 -3.72
C ASP A 27 6.43 -19.69 -4.54
N ASP A 28 5.12 -19.87 -4.41
CA ASP A 28 4.43 -20.99 -5.05
C ASP A 28 3.97 -20.70 -6.46
N ILE A 29 4.19 -19.49 -6.97
CA ILE A 29 3.80 -19.10 -8.32
C ILE A 29 5.02 -18.56 -9.02
N GLU A 30 5.34 -19.14 -10.17
CA GLU A 30 6.54 -18.77 -10.90
C GLU A 30 6.54 -17.32 -11.36
N ASP A 31 5.44 -16.87 -11.91
CA ASP A 31 5.32 -15.51 -12.42
C ASP A 31 4.80 -14.57 -11.33
N ASP A 32 5.18 -13.30 -11.43
CA ASP A 32 4.59 -12.29 -10.55
C ASP A 32 3.10 -12.17 -10.88
N VAL A 33 2.31 -11.97 -9.83
CA VAL A 33 0.85 -11.90 -9.96
C VAL A 33 0.42 -10.45 -10.01
N PHE A 34 -0.30 -10.07 -11.05
CA PHE A 34 -0.77 -8.70 -11.25
C PHE A 34 -1.92 -8.37 -10.30
N ILE A 35 -1.87 -7.19 -9.69
CA ILE A 35 -2.93 -6.66 -8.82
C ILE A 35 -3.37 -5.32 -9.38
N ALA A 36 -4.64 -5.24 -9.76
CA ALA A 36 -5.19 -3.98 -10.26
C ALA A 36 -5.27 -2.95 -9.13
N ALA A 37 -5.26 -1.68 -9.52
CA ALA A 37 -5.31 -0.59 -8.53
C ALA A 37 -6.51 -0.69 -7.60
N GLY A 38 -7.65 -1.11 -8.10
CA GLY A 38 -8.86 -1.24 -7.30
C GLY A 38 -8.90 -2.46 -6.40
N SER A 39 -7.88 -3.32 -6.48
CA SER A 39 -7.85 -4.58 -5.75
C SER A 39 -6.77 -4.62 -4.67
N MET A 40 -6.30 -3.47 -4.24
CA MET A 40 -5.19 -3.37 -3.30
C MET A 40 -5.55 -3.63 -1.84
N HIS A 41 -6.80 -3.47 -1.47
CA HIS A 41 -7.24 -3.72 -0.09
C HIS A 41 -6.40 -2.91 0.94
N GLY A 42 -6.03 -1.68 0.56
CA GLY A 42 -5.25 -0.82 1.45
C GLY A 42 -3.78 -1.18 1.61
N ALA A 43 -3.27 -2.09 0.80
CA ALA A 43 -1.86 -2.48 0.90
C ALA A 43 -0.94 -1.39 0.38
N MET A 44 0.23 -1.31 0.98
CA MET A 44 1.29 -0.39 0.58
C MET A 44 2.47 -1.18 0.04
N ASN A 45 3.34 -0.47 -0.67
CA ASN A 45 4.51 -1.13 -1.24
C ASN A 45 5.33 -1.86 -0.17
N GLY A 46 5.69 -3.10 -0.46
CA GLY A 46 6.51 -3.90 0.45
C GLY A 46 5.72 -4.72 1.46
N ASP A 47 4.41 -4.52 1.53
CA ASP A 47 3.58 -5.26 2.49
C ASP A 47 3.51 -6.73 2.11
N GLU A 48 3.46 -7.57 3.14
CA GLU A 48 3.16 -8.99 2.94
C GLU A 48 1.64 -9.13 2.90
N VAL A 49 1.15 -9.74 1.84
CA VAL A 49 -0.28 -9.79 1.59
C VAL A 49 -0.74 -11.21 1.26
N GLU A 50 -2.03 -11.43 1.51
CA GLU A 50 -2.71 -12.64 1.06
C GLU A 50 -3.52 -12.26 -0.16
N ILE A 51 -3.44 -13.08 -1.19
CA ILE A 51 -4.14 -12.83 -2.44
C ILE A 51 -4.99 -14.02 -2.84
N ASP A 52 -6.07 -13.75 -3.57
CA ASP A 52 -6.87 -14.78 -4.21
C ASP A 52 -6.78 -14.57 -5.71
N LEU A 53 -6.37 -15.61 -6.43
CA LEU A 53 -6.34 -15.54 -7.89
C LEU A 53 -7.75 -15.38 -8.43
N ILE A 54 -7.93 -14.49 -9.39
CA ILE A 54 -9.21 -14.42 -10.09
C ILE A 54 -9.22 -15.56 -11.13
N PRO A 55 -10.40 -15.92 -11.65
CA PRO A 55 -10.46 -17.01 -12.63
C PRO A 55 -9.53 -16.80 -13.82
N GLU A 56 -8.87 -17.85 -14.23
CA GLU A 56 -7.85 -17.80 -15.26
C GLU A 56 -8.35 -17.18 -16.57
N TYR A 57 -9.61 -17.41 -16.92
CA TYR A 57 -10.15 -16.86 -18.18
C TYR A 57 -10.26 -15.34 -18.16
N LEU A 58 -10.08 -14.71 -17.00
CA LEU A 58 -10.10 -13.24 -16.88
C LEU A 58 -8.69 -12.64 -16.92
N TRP A 59 -7.65 -13.47 -16.89
CA TRP A 59 -6.28 -12.97 -16.94
C TRP A 59 -6.01 -12.39 -18.35
N ARG A 60 -5.23 -11.32 -18.39
CA ARG A 60 -4.88 -10.71 -19.66
C ARG A 60 -3.56 -11.24 -20.21
N ASP A 61 -2.48 -11.04 -19.46
CA ASP A 61 -1.16 -11.45 -19.89
C ASP A 61 -0.45 -12.32 -18.89
N SER A 62 -0.87 -12.28 -17.65
CA SER A 62 -0.20 -12.99 -16.57
C SER A 62 -1.25 -13.31 -15.50
N PRO A 63 -0.90 -14.13 -14.52
CA PRO A 63 -1.82 -14.36 -13.40
C PRO A 63 -2.25 -13.06 -12.77
N GLU A 64 -3.53 -12.97 -12.41
CA GLU A 64 -4.08 -11.80 -11.75
C GLU A 64 -4.82 -12.22 -10.49
N ALA A 65 -4.81 -11.32 -9.50
CA ALA A 65 -5.43 -11.63 -8.21
C ALA A 65 -5.96 -10.36 -7.58
N ILE A 66 -6.70 -10.55 -6.49
CA ILE A 66 -7.08 -9.46 -5.61
C ILE A 66 -6.38 -9.69 -4.28
N ILE A 67 -6.05 -8.61 -3.59
CA ILE A 67 -5.52 -8.71 -2.24
C ILE A 67 -6.70 -8.84 -1.29
N THR A 68 -6.68 -9.88 -0.47
CA THR A 68 -7.75 -10.14 0.48
C THR A 68 -7.39 -9.75 1.90
N LYS A 69 -6.11 -9.65 2.20
CA LYS A 69 -5.66 -9.35 3.56
C LYS A 69 -4.23 -8.83 3.51
N VAL A 70 -3.94 -7.84 4.35
CA VAL A 70 -2.57 -7.42 4.58
C VAL A 70 -2.10 -8.16 5.83
N LEU A 71 -1.10 -9.02 5.67
CA LEU A 71 -0.62 -9.87 6.76
C LEU A 71 0.41 -9.17 7.61
N HIS A 72 1.25 -8.36 6.99
CA HIS A 72 2.32 -7.69 7.69
C HIS A 72 2.66 -6.38 6.98
N ARG A 73 2.62 -5.29 7.75
CA ARG A 73 2.95 -3.97 7.19
C ARG A 73 4.45 -3.79 7.17
N ASN A 74 4.97 -3.45 5.99
CA ASN A 74 6.38 -3.19 5.81
C ASN A 74 6.75 -1.78 6.27
N THR A 75 5.84 -0.82 6.05
CA THR A 75 6.11 0.59 6.31
C THR A 75 5.29 1.07 7.49
N THR A 76 5.97 1.57 8.53
CA THR A 76 5.30 2.19 9.67
C THR A 76 5.71 3.64 9.82
N GLU A 77 6.81 4.03 9.18
CA GLU A 77 7.33 5.39 9.17
C GLU A 77 7.67 5.82 7.76
N VAL A 78 7.49 7.09 7.48
CA VAL A 78 7.85 7.65 6.19
C VAL A 78 8.62 8.94 6.42
N VAL A 79 9.74 9.10 5.70
CA VAL A 79 10.49 10.35 5.70
C VAL A 79 10.11 11.11 4.45
N GLY A 80 9.85 12.40 4.59
CA GLY A 80 9.48 13.19 3.43
C GLY A 80 9.45 14.67 3.73
N THR A 81 8.91 15.42 2.79
CA THR A 81 8.80 16.87 2.89
C THR A 81 7.37 17.25 3.21
N PHE A 82 7.21 18.07 4.24
CA PHE A 82 5.90 18.53 4.67
C PHE A 82 5.41 19.67 3.80
N ASP A 83 4.17 19.59 3.36
CA ASP A 83 3.50 20.67 2.68
C ASP A 83 2.14 20.86 3.34
N LYS A 84 1.58 22.04 3.25
CA LYS A 84 0.30 22.27 3.89
C LYS A 84 -0.56 23.28 3.15
N SER A 85 -1.85 23.11 3.27
CA SER A 85 -2.83 24.08 2.87
C SER A 85 -3.40 24.71 4.16
N LYS A 86 -4.47 25.46 4.04
CA LYS A 86 -5.05 26.14 5.20
C LYS A 86 -5.61 25.19 6.25
N LYS A 87 -6.11 24.03 5.83
CA LYS A 87 -6.87 23.16 6.72
C LYS A 87 -6.18 21.84 7.05
N PHE A 88 -5.26 21.42 6.21
CA PHE A 88 -4.61 20.13 6.41
C PHE A 88 -3.23 20.17 5.79
N GLY A 89 -2.47 19.12 6.03
CA GLY A 89 -1.16 18.99 5.44
C GLY A 89 -0.97 17.62 4.84
N PHE A 90 0.17 17.45 4.19
CA PHE A 90 0.54 16.16 3.67
C PHE A 90 2.05 16.09 3.58
N VAL A 91 2.55 14.88 3.56
CA VAL A 91 3.99 14.65 3.43
C VAL A 91 4.23 13.93 2.14
N ILE A 92 5.14 14.47 1.33
CA ILE A 92 5.54 13.89 0.07
C ILE A 92 6.74 12.98 0.38
N PRO A 93 6.57 11.66 0.27
CA PRO A 93 7.65 10.74 0.64
C PRO A 93 8.90 10.98 -0.18
N GLU A 94 10.05 10.87 0.47
CA GLU A 94 11.33 11.02 -0.19
C GLU A 94 11.68 9.78 -1.01
N SER A 95 11.29 8.62 -0.52
CA SER A 95 11.58 7.36 -1.20
C SER A 95 10.74 7.19 -2.45
N LYS A 96 11.38 6.76 -3.53
CA LYS A 96 10.67 6.48 -4.77
C LYS A 96 9.78 5.24 -4.65
N LYS A 97 10.01 4.43 -3.64
CA LYS A 97 9.20 3.23 -3.42
C LYS A 97 7.87 3.54 -2.78
N GLN A 98 7.78 4.65 -2.06
CA GLN A 98 6.53 5.08 -1.46
C GLN A 98 5.98 6.20 -2.32
N LYS A 99 4.98 5.92 -3.12
CA LYS A 99 4.53 6.82 -4.17
C LYS A 99 3.43 7.77 -3.78
N GLU A 100 2.73 7.45 -2.70
CA GLU A 100 1.55 8.22 -2.34
C GLU A 100 1.84 9.15 -1.18
N ASP A 101 1.26 10.34 -1.23
CA ASP A 101 1.41 11.31 -0.15
C ASP A 101 0.69 10.82 1.09
N ILE A 102 1.20 11.25 2.24
CA ILE A 102 0.60 10.90 3.53
C ILE A 102 -0.16 12.11 4.04
N PHE A 103 -1.43 11.94 4.30
CA PHE A 103 -2.29 13.00 4.82
C PHE A 103 -1.99 13.26 6.29
N ILE A 104 -1.86 14.54 6.68
CA ILE A 104 -1.57 14.92 8.06
C ILE A 104 -2.68 15.87 8.55
N ARG A 105 -3.34 15.49 9.63
CA ARG A 105 -4.34 16.36 10.21
C ARG A 105 -3.65 17.51 10.95
N LYS A 106 -4.32 18.64 11.01
CA LYS A 106 -3.75 19.82 11.61
C LYS A 106 -3.21 19.56 13.02
N LYS A 107 -3.93 18.77 13.79
CA LYS A 107 -3.53 18.43 15.17
C LYS A 107 -2.24 17.61 15.23
N ASP A 108 -1.83 17.02 14.11
CA ASP A 108 -0.69 16.12 14.06
C ASP A 108 0.52 16.75 13.37
N PHE A 109 0.52 18.07 13.17
CA PHE A 109 1.61 18.78 12.53
C PHE A 109 2.88 18.83 13.39
N SER A 110 2.75 18.75 14.71
CA SER A 110 3.87 18.81 15.64
C SER A 110 4.81 20.00 15.41
N GLY A 111 4.22 21.13 15.00
CA GLY A 111 5.00 22.34 14.79
C GLY A 111 5.72 22.42 13.45
N ALA A 112 5.54 21.44 12.57
CA ALA A 112 6.20 21.46 11.28
C ALA A 112 5.72 22.61 10.41
N LYS A 113 6.62 23.11 9.57
CA LYS A 113 6.34 24.18 8.63
C LYS A 113 6.52 23.69 7.22
N LYS A 114 5.83 24.32 6.29
CA LYS A 114 5.92 23.99 4.88
C LYS A 114 7.40 23.92 4.45
N GLY A 115 7.75 22.84 3.81
CA GLY A 115 9.10 22.62 3.32
C GLY A 115 10.02 21.87 4.28
N ASP A 116 9.57 21.63 5.51
CA ASP A 116 10.39 20.89 6.48
C ASP A 116 10.53 19.44 6.06
N LYS A 117 11.70 18.88 6.29
CA LYS A 117 11.91 17.45 6.17
C LYS A 117 11.48 16.81 7.48
N VAL A 118 10.58 15.86 7.41
CA VAL A 118 9.94 15.29 8.61
C VAL A 118 9.90 13.78 8.55
N VAL A 119 9.70 13.18 9.73
CA VAL A 119 9.43 11.75 9.86
C VAL A 119 7.98 11.62 10.29
N VAL A 120 7.24 10.78 9.58
CA VAL A 120 5.82 10.57 9.85
C VAL A 120 5.60 9.16 10.34
N GLN A 121 4.85 9.03 11.44
CA GLN A 121 4.36 7.73 11.89
C GLN A 121 3.02 7.49 11.21
N ILE A 122 2.86 6.36 10.55
CA ILE A 122 1.59 6.03 9.91
C ILE A 122 0.59 5.68 10.99
N THR A 123 -0.50 6.42 11.05
CA THR A 123 -1.55 6.17 12.04
C THR A 123 -2.76 5.50 11.41
N ARG A 124 -2.90 5.60 10.10
CA ARG A 124 -4.01 4.99 9.40
C ARG A 124 -3.53 4.60 8.01
N TYR A 125 -3.70 3.34 7.66
CA TYR A 125 -3.26 2.86 6.35
C TYR A 125 -4.31 3.18 5.30
N PRO A 126 -3.90 3.24 4.02
CA PRO A 126 -4.85 3.61 2.97
C PRO A 126 -5.97 2.60 2.86
N ASP A 127 -7.13 3.06 2.41
CA ASP A 127 -8.23 2.18 2.11
C ASP A 127 -8.77 2.56 0.73
N GLN A 128 -9.93 2.03 0.38
CA GLN A 128 -10.47 2.20 -0.96
C GLN A 128 -10.69 3.66 -1.35
N HIS A 129 -10.99 4.51 -0.38
CA HIS A 129 -11.35 5.91 -0.64
C HIS A 129 -10.39 6.92 -0.03
N ASN A 130 -9.47 6.49 0.81
CA ASN A 130 -8.63 7.42 1.57
C ASN A 130 -7.17 7.07 1.44
N SER A 131 -6.33 8.11 1.40
CA SER A 131 -4.88 7.92 1.48
C SER A 131 -4.48 7.58 2.89
N ALA A 132 -3.24 7.16 3.06
CA ALA A 132 -2.69 6.93 4.38
C ALA A 132 -2.67 8.23 5.16
N GLU A 133 -2.80 8.13 6.47
CA GLU A 133 -2.68 9.28 7.37
C GLU A 133 -1.54 9.03 8.33
N GLY A 134 -0.99 10.12 8.85
CA GLY A 134 0.11 10.00 9.77
C GLY A 134 0.21 11.16 10.73
N ARG A 135 1.15 11.02 11.65
CA ARG A 135 1.47 12.04 12.63
C ARG A 135 2.95 12.34 12.52
N ILE A 136 3.29 13.64 12.47
CA ILE A 136 4.69 14.04 12.43
C ILE A 136 5.31 13.82 13.80
N SER A 137 6.44 13.14 13.83
CA SER A 137 7.18 12.88 15.07
C SER A 137 7.91 14.11 15.57
#